data_8e7bafe243ec2a3f4f60e05b3dc2d06d
#
_entry.id   8e7bafe243ec2a3f4f60e05b3dc2d06d
#
_cell.length_a   1.000
_cell.length_b   1.000
_cell.length_c   1.000
_cell.angle_alpha   90.00
_cell.angle_beta   90.00
_cell.angle_gamma   90.00
#
_symmetry.space_group_name_H-M   'P 1'
#
loop_
_entity.id
_entity.type
_entity.pdbx_description
1 polymer ?
#
loop_
_entity_poly.entity_id
_entity_poly.type
_entity_poly.pdbx_seq_one_letter_code
_entity_poly.pdbx_strand_id
1 'polypeptide(L)'
;PLIGAIIVFILSFSVLYMGDNIGLSDNGDFRRVLLVNNMEYENDSNYYYLFKQDYKMKVEGAGFWDKITYLCESNSEEDIYSSPQFIIIKASKVMNLVANKITSRDETTYNIAYLAFIYILMLSTAAWGIFTFFADEPRKMQIAVFLIFIFIFCDAGYLLYFNSLYGEPLQYVSLMILIALGLLIYKRPTIPKIACFFVALYFFAGSKLANVPYSVIVSVLALSFAYLRKGKLYRIGVLICVILAAVCITNLYMSIPSWMHYDTTYQSVFFGAVKESETPEKDLKQLGIDEKYLPLVNTHAYMDDGEYPIDITTDEFQHDFYDRISKANVVFFYLRHPVR
;
A
#
# COMPACT_ATOMS: atom_id res chain seq x y z
N PRO A 1 -13.87 -6.29 24.06
CA PRO A 1 -13.10 -6.19 22.83
C PRO A 1 -13.82 -6.77 21.62
N LEU A 2 -14.26 -8.03 21.68
CA LEU A 2 -14.90 -8.71 20.55
C LEU A 2 -16.19 -7.98 20.07
N ILE A 3 -17.06 -7.56 20.97
CA ILE A 3 -18.28 -6.81 20.60
C ILE A 3 -17.90 -5.52 19.86
N GLY A 4 -16.88 -4.79 20.33
CA GLY A 4 -16.42 -3.57 19.66
C GLY A 4 -15.90 -3.86 18.24
N ALA A 5 -15.14 -4.94 18.05
CA ALA A 5 -14.67 -5.36 16.73
C ALA A 5 -15.83 -5.76 15.78
N ILE A 6 -16.85 -6.45 16.31
CA ILE A 6 -18.07 -6.78 15.55
C ILE A 6 -18.81 -5.50 15.12
N ILE A 7 -18.90 -4.52 16.00
CA ILE A 7 -19.52 -3.22 15.66
C ILE A 7 -18.73 -2.52 14.55
N VAL A 8 -17.39 -2.50 14.63
CA VAL A 8 -16.53 -1.97 13.57
C VAL A 8 -16.78 -2.68 12.24
N PHE A 9 -16.88 -4.04 12.27
CA PHE A 9 -17.21 -4.81 11.08
C PHE A 9 -18.56 -4.43 10.48
N ILE A 10 -19.62 -4.44 11.31
CA ILE A 10 -20.98 -4.14 10.86
C ILE A 10 -21.05 -2.71 10.30
N LEU A 11 -20.46 -1.75 10.99
CA LEU A 11 -20.47 -0.35 10.58
C LEU A 11 -19.73 -0.15 9.25
N SER A 12 -18.53 -0.72 9.11
CA SER A 12 -17.75 -0.61 7.87
C SER A 12 -18.44 -1.32 6.70
N PHE A 13 -19.04 -2.49 6.96
CA PHE A 13 -19.85 -3.19 5.97
C PHE A 13 -21.08 -2.39 5.56
N SER A 14 -21.77 -1.80 6.53
CA SER A 14 -22.95 -0.98 6.28
C SER A 14 -22.64 0.24 5.43
N VAL A 15 -21.52 0.93 5.72
CA VAL A 15 -21.10 2.11 4.95
C VAL A 15 -20.86 1.76 3.48
N LEU A 16 -20.29 0.60 3.18
CA LEU A 16 -19.93 0.23 1.82
C LEU A 16 -21.07 -0.45 1.03
N TYR A 17 -21.99 -1.14 1.71
CA TYR A 17 -22.94 -2.06 1.04
C TYR A 17 -24.42 -1.89 1.43
N MET A 18 -24.77 -1.06 2.43
CA MET A 18 -26.16 -0.78 2.75
C MET A 18 -26.66 0.44 1.98
N GLY A 19 -27.12 0.25 0.78
CA GLY A 19 -27.54 1.27 -0.17
C GLY A 19 -26.90 1.04 -1.52
N ASP A 20 -26.62 2.10 -2.25
CA ASP A 20 -25.83 2.03 -3.47
C ASP A 20 -24.39 1.69 -3.09
N ASN A 21 -23.80 0.68 -3.74
CA ASN A 21 -22.41 0.32 -3.53
C ASN A 21 -21.52 1.51 -3.85
N ILE A 22 -20.66 1.86 -2.90
CA ILE A 22 -19.77 3.01 -3.02
C ILE A 22 -18.30 2.58 -3.00
N GLY A 23 -17.46 3.32 -3.70
CA GLY A 23 -16.02 3.08 -3.79
C GLY A 23 -15.33 4.19 -4.56
N LEU A 24 -14.04 4.04 -4.79
CA LEU A 24 -13.27 5.03 -5.55
C LEU A 24 -13.14 4.63 -7.02
N SER A 25 -13.21 5.63 -7.88
CA SER A 25 -12.96 5.51 -9.31
C SER A 25 -11.47 5.32 -9.60
N ASP A 26 -11.18 4.76 -10.78
CA ASP A 26 -9.83 4.68 -11.31
C ASP A 26 -9.32 6.07 -11.74
N ASN A 27 -8.07 6.37 -11.38
CA ASN A 27 -7.33 7.54 -11.86
C ASN A 27 -6.18 7.15 -12.82
N GLY A 28 -6.17 5.92 -13.33
CA GLY A 28 -5.13 5.33 -14.17
C GLY A 28 -4.25 4.29 -13.46
N ASP A 29 -4.32 4.21 -12.14
CA ASP A 29 -3.50 3.28 -11.36
C ASP A 29 -3.99 1.83 -11.42
N PHE A 30 -5.26 1.58 -11.73
CA PHE A 30 -5.83 0.25 -11.67
C PHE A 30 -5.30 -0.67 -12.77
N ARG A 31 -4.98 -0.12 -13.94
CA ARG A 31 -4.52 -0.89 -15.10
C ARG A 31 -3.35 -1.82 -14.73
N ARG A 32 -2.34 -1.32 -14.02
CA ARG A 32 -1.18 -2.13 -13.61
C ARG A 32 -1.56 -3.26 -12.65
N VAL A 33 -2.53 -3.00 -11.74
CA VAL A 33 -3.02 -4.01 -10.79
C VAL A 33 -3.82 -5.08 -11.52
N LEU A 34 -4.66 -4.68 -12.48
CA LEU A 34 -5.46 -5.59 -13.30
C LEU A 34 -4.55 -6.51 -14.13
N LEU A 35 -3.57 -5.95 -14.85
CA LEU A 35 -2.66 -6.70 -15.71
C LEU A 35 -1.90 -7.80 -14.95
N VAL A 36 -1.26 -7.44 -13.81
CA VAL A 36 -0.50 -8.41 -13.01
C VAL A 36 -1.38 -9.51 -12.44
N ASN A 37 -2.64 -9.22 -12.16
CA ASN A 37 -3.57 -10.19 -11.57
C ASN A 37 -4.44 -10.92 -12.61
N ASN A 38 -4.10 -10.87 -13.90
CA ASN A 38 -4.88 -11.48 -14.97
C ASN A 38 -6.35 -11.02 -14.93
N MET A 39 -6.55 -9.72 -14.78
CA MET A 39 -7.85 -9.05 -14.79
C MET A 39 -7.86 -7.95 -15.84
N GLU A 40 -9.05 -7.59 -16.28
CA GLU A 40 -9.28 -6.50 -17.23
C GLU A 40 -10.59 -5.77 -16.90
N TYR A 41 -10.77 -4.61 -17.50
CA TYR A 41 -12.05 -3.92 -17.44
C TYR A 41 -13.15 -4.74 -18.14
N GLU A 42 -14.38 -4.63 -17.65
CA GLU A 42 -15.49 -5.40 -18.20
C GLU A 42 -15.83 -5.02 -19.65
N ASN A 43 -15.61 -3.77 -20.01
CA ASN A 43 -15.84 -3.23 -21.36
C ASN A 43 -14.67 -2.30 -21.73
N ASP A 44 -14.48 -2.04 -23.02
CA ASP A 44 -13.53 -1.00 -23.52
C ASP A 44 -13.94 0.43 -23.16
N SER A 45 -14.92 0.60 -22.28
CA SER A 45 -15.36 1.90 -21.80
C SER A 45 -14.32 2.53 -20.89
N ASN A 46 -14.18 3.83 -20.97
CA ASN A 46 -13.31 4.61 -20.10
C ASN A 46 -13.75 4.48 -18.63
N TYR A 47 -12.95 3.83 -17.79
CA TYR A 47 -13.19 3.69 -16.36
C TYR A 47 -12.68 4.89 -15.54
N TYR A 48 -12.02 5.83 -16.18
CA TYR A 48 -11.56 7.04 -15.52
C TYR A 48 -12.71 7.81 -14.87
N TYR A 49 -12.52 8.18 -13.63
CA TYR A 49 -13.48 8.96 -12.83
C TYR A 49 -14.85 8.29 -12.60
N LEU A 50 -14.98 6.99 -12.92
CA LEU A 50 -16.21 6.23 -12.66
C LEU A 50 -15.89 5.07 -11.73
N PHE A 51 -16.62 4.97 -10.62
CA PHE A 51 -16.57 3.79 -9.79
C PHE A 51 -17.23 2.62 -10.51
N LYS A 52 -16.55 1.48 -10.56
CA LYS A 52 -17.05 0.22 -11.09
C LYS A 52 -16.89 -0.86 -10.05
N GLN A 53 -17.94 -1.69 -9.92
CA GLN A 53 -18.01 -2.78 -8.97
C GLN A 53 -17.43 -4.08 -9.55
N ASP A 54 -17.63 -4.32 -10.83
CA ASP A 54 -17.29 -5.55 -11.51
C ASP A 54 -16.17 -5.35 -12.54
N TYR A 55 -15.31 -6.36 -12.63
CA TYR A 55 -14.22 -6.49 -13.58
C TYR A 55 -14.25 -7.89 -14.17
N LYS A 56 -13.54 -8.11 -15.28
CA LYS A 56 -13.28 -9.45 -15.79
C LYS A 56 -12.04 -10.04 -15.16
N MET A 57 -12.09 -11.30 -14.77
CA MET A 57 -10.90 -12.07 -14.39
C MET A 57 -10.74 -13.24 -15.37
N LYS A 58 -9.50 -13.48 -15.80
CA LYS A 58 -9.18 -14.67 -16.60
C LYS A 58 -9.20 -15.88 -15.66
N VAL A 59 -9.91 -16.93 -16.10
CA VAL A 59 -10.05 -18.17 -15.33
C VAL A 59 -9.79 -19.31 -16.30
N GLU A 60 -8.70 -20.06 -16.07
CA GLU A 60 -8.32 -21.19 -16.91
C GLU A 60 -8.23 -22.47 -16.08
N GLY A 61 -8.44 -23.61 -16.72
CA GLY A 61 -8.38 -24.93 -16.11
C GLY A 61 -9.68 -25.73 -16.24
N ALA A 62 -9.55 -27.05 -16.39
CA ALA A 62 -10.67 -27.94 -16.54
C ALA A 62 -11.39 -28.22 -15.21
N GLY A 63 -10.65 -28.27 -14.12
CA GLY A 63 -11.15 -28.55 -12.77
C GLY A 63 -11.18 -27.32 -11.87
N PHE A 64 -11.91 -27.45 -10.77
CA PHE A 64 -12.00 -26.36 -9.78
C PHE A 64 -10.61 -25.99 -9.18
N TRP A 65 -9.79 -26.98 -8.89
CA TRP A 65 -8.46 -26.75 -8.34
C TRP A 65 -7.49 -26.14 -9.35
N ASP A 66 -7.61 -26.50 -10.63
CA ASP A 66 -6.81 -25.90 -11.70
C ASP A 66 -7.12 -24.40 -11.82
N LYS A 67 -8.41 -24.03 -11.75
CA LYS A 67 -8.85 -22.63 -11.75
C LYS A 67 -8.30 -21.86 -10.55
N ILE A 68 -8.33 -22.43 -9.34
CA ILE A 68 -7.72 -21.79 -8.15
C ILE A 68 -6.23 -21.58 -8.35
N THR A 69 -5.49 -22.58 -8.87
CA THR A 69 -4.07 -22.46 -9.14
C THR A 69 -3.82 -21.32 -10.12
N TYR A 70 -4.53 -21.26 -11.23
CA TYR A 70 -4.42 -20.18 -12.21
C TYR A 70 -4.69 -18.79 -11.58
N LEU A 71 -5.74 -18.66 -10.75
CA LEU A 71 -6.05 -17.39 -10.07
C LEU A 71 -4.95 -16.95 -9.09
N CYS A 72 -4.11 -17.87 -8.61
CA CYS A 72 -2.97 -17.59 -7.75
C CYS A 72 -1.69 -17.24 -8.52
N GLU A 73 -1.65 -17.41 -9.84
CA GLU A 73 -0.55 -16.99 -10.68
C GLU A 73 -0.56 -15.47 -10.90
N SER A 74 0.62 -14.90 -11.18
CA SER A 74 0.78 -13.52 -11.59
C SER A 74 1.23 -13.49 -13.04
N ASN A 75 0.77 -12.52 -13.80
CA ASN A 75 1.34 -12.25 -15.10
C ASN A 75 2.77 -11.70 -14.90
N SER A 76 3.78 -12.44 -15.34
CA SER A 76 5.20 -12.09 -15.22
C SER A 76 5.75 -11.35 -16.45
N GLU A 77 4.92 -11.15 -17.47
CA GLU A 77 5.34 -10.46 -18.70
C GLU A 77 5.40 -8.93 -18.51
N GLU A 78 4.77 -8.43 -17.47
CA GLU A 78 4.74 -7.02 -17.17
C GLU A 78 5.85 -6.63 -16.19
N ASP A 79 6.66 -5.64 -16.55
CA ASP A 79 7.66 -5.02 -15.67
C ASP A 79 6.96 -4.11 -14.64
N ILE A 80 6.28 -4.72 -13.70
CA ILE A 80 5.45 -4.04 -12.70
C ILE A 80 5.90 -4.43 -11.29
N TYR A 81 5.90 -3.44 -10.40
CA TYR A 81 6.19 -3.62 -8.98
C TYR A 81 5.31 -4.69 -8.34
N SER A 82 5.94 -5.72 -7.79
CA SER A 82 5.25 -6.83 -7.12
C SER A 82 4.82 -6.44 -5.70
N SER A 83 3.65 -5.81 -5.59
CA SER A 83 3.07 -5.46 -4.30
C SER A 83 2.51 -6.68 -3.55
N PRO A 84 2.71 -6.80 -2.22
CA PRO A 84 2.03 -7.80 -1.42
C PRO A 84 0.50 -7.65 -1.41
N GLN A 85 -0.05 -6.53 -1.88
CA GLN A 85 -1.48 -6.36 -2.15
C GLN A 85 -2.02 -7.46 -3.07
N PHE A 86 -1.19 -7.94 -4.01
CA PHE A 86 -1.60 -9.00 -4.95
C PHE A 86 -1.97 -10.30 -4.25
N ILE A 87 -1.39 -10.59 -3.08
CA ILE A 87 -1.78 -11.74 -2.25
C ILE A 87 -3.24 -11.59 -1.78
N ILE A 88 -3.62 -10.39 -1.35
CA ILE A 88 -4.97 -10.09 -0.91
C ILE A 88 -5.96 -10.14 -2.08
N ILE A 89 -5.57 -9.59 -3.23
CA ILE A 89 -6.38 -9.65 -4.46
C ILE A 89 -6.59 -11.11 -4.90
N LYS A 90 -5.54 -11.93 -4.91
CA LYS A 90 -5.66 -13.36 -5.23
C LYS A 90 -6.60 -14.09 -4.29
N ALA A 91 -6.50 -13.83 -2.99
CA ALA A 91 -7.43 -14.39 -2.01
C ALA A 91 -8.88 -13.95 -2.29
N SER A 92 -9.10 -12.68 -2.62
CA SER A 92 -10.43 -12.17 -2.98
C SER A 92 -10.98 -12.78 -4.28
N LYS A 93 -10.13 -13.03 -5.29
CA LYS A 93 -10.50 -13.71 -6.53
C LYS A 93 -10.96 -15.15 -6.26
N VAL A 94 -10.24 -15.88 -5.40
CA VAL A 94 -10.64 -17.23 -5.01
C VAL A 94 -11.99 -17.22 -4.26
N MET A 95 -12.19 -16.27 -3.33
CA MET A 95 -13.48 -16.11 -2.65
C MET A 95 -14.61 -15.82 -3.66
N ASN A 96 -14.36 -14.93 -4.61
CA ASN A 96 -15.31 -14.58 -5.67
C ASN A 96 -15.64 -15.78 -6.55
N LEU A 97 -14.66 -16.58 -6.99
CA LEU A 97 -14.87 -17.79 -7.77
C LEU A 97 -15.79 -18.79 -7.03
N VAL A 98 -15.51 -19.01 -5.74
CA VAL A 98 -16.36 -19.89 -4.89
C VAL A 98 -17.79 -19.36 -4.83
N ALA A 99 -17.96 -18.07 -4.59
CA ALA A 99 -19.27 -17.45 -4.51
C ALA A 99 -20.03 -17.50 -5.86
N ASN A 100 -19.35 -17.22 -6.98
CA ASN A 100 -19.94 -17.31 -8.31
C ASN A 100 -20.42 -18.72 -8.61
N LYS A 101 -19.61 -19.74 -8.25
CA LYS A 101 -20.01 -21.15 -8.40
C LYS A 101 -21.25 -21.52 -7.58
N ILE A 102 -21.33 -21.04 -6.34
CA ILE A 102 -22.50 -21.30 -5.45
C ILE A 102 -23.76 -20.60 -5.97
N THR A 103 -23.60 -19.38 -6.50
CA THR A 103 -24.71 -18.55 -6.95
C THR A 103 -25.03 -18.70 -8.44
N SER A 104 -24.33 -19.63 -9.14
CA SER A 104 -24.47 -19.84 -10.59
C SER A 104 -24.26 -18.57 -11.43
N ARG A 105 -23.37 -17.70 -10.99
CA ARG A 105 -22.90 -16.52 -11.74
C ARG A 105 -21.74 -16.90 -12.67
N ASP A 106 -21.48 -16.03 -13.64
CA ASP A 106 -20.32 -16.20 -14.52
C ASP A 106 -19.02 -16.20 -13.69
N GLU A 107 -18.25 -17.29 -13.83
CA GLU A 107 -16.99 -17.48 -13.11
C GLU A 107 -15.91 -16.45 -13.50
N THR A 108 -16.05 -15.82 -14.66
CA THR A 108 -15.11 -14.78 -15.15
C THR A 108 -15.40 -13.39 -14.60
N THR A 109 -16.52 -13.18 -13.93
CA THR A 109 -16.85 -11.91 -13.29
C THR A 109 -16.17 -11.81 -11.93
N TYR A 110 -15.37 -10.77 -11.74
CA TYR A 110 -14.76 -10.41 -10.46
C TYR A 110 -15.47 -9.20 -9.86
N ASN A 111 -16.03 -9.35 -8.67
CA ASN A 111 -16.65 -8.27 -7.93
C ASN A 111 -15.70 -7.78 -6.82
N ILE A 112 -15.35 -6.49 -6.86
CA ILE A 112 -14.38 -5.88 -5.94
C ILE A 112 -14.83 -5.90 -4.47
N ALA A 113 -16.12 -6.13 -4.20
CA ALA A 113 -16.66 -6.26 -2.85
C ALA A 113 -15.97 -7.38 -2.05
N TYR A 114 -15.48 -8.44 -2.70
CA TYR A 114 -14.74 -9.51 -2.01
C TYR A 114 -13.39 -9.00 -1.48
N LEU A 115 -12.73 -8.07 -2.18
CA LEU A 115 -11.51 -7.42 -1.72
C LEU A 115 -11.80 -6.51 -0.53
N ALA A 116 -12.83 -5.66 -0.63
CA ALA A 116 -13.25 -4.79 0.45
C ALA A 116 -13.66 -5.59 1.71
N PHE A 117 -14.32 -6.73 1.54
CA PHE A 117 -14.67 -7.61 2.65
C PHE A 117 -13.42 -8.08 3.42
N ILE A 118 -12.34 -8.46 2.73
CA ILE A 118 -11.08 -8.83 3.38
C ILE A 118 -10.51 -7.64 4.16
N TYR A 119 -10.49 -6.43 3.59
CA TYR A 119 -10.01 -5.24 4.29
C TYR A 119 -10.85 -4.90 5.52
N ILE A 120 -12.18 -5.06 5.47
CA ILE A 120 -13.07 -4.89 6.63
C ILE A 120 -12.71 -5.91 7.73
N LEU A 121 -12.44 -7.17 7.38
CA LEU A 121 -12.01 -8.19 8.34
C LEU A 121 -10.66 -7.82 8.97
N MET A 122 -9.71 -7.32 8.18
CA MET A 122 -8.40 -6.87 8.67
C MET A 122 -8.53 -5.67 9.62
N LEU A 123 -9.35 -4.67 9.29
CA LEU A 123 -9.63 -3.52 10.15
C LEU A 123 -10.28 -3.96 11.47
N SER A 124 -11.27 -4.84 11.40
CA SER A 124 -11.96 -5.38 12.58
C SER A 124 -11.02 -6.18 13.48
N THR A 125 -10.08 -6.92 12.88
CA THR A 125 -9.02 -7.64 13.61
C THR A 125 -8.07 -6.68 14.33
N ALA A 126 -7.68 -5.58 13.67
CA ALA A 126 -6.87 -4.52 14.28
C ALA A 126 -7.63 -3.87 15.46
N ALA A 127 -8.91 -3.54 15.26
CA ALA A 127 -9.78 -3.00 16.30
C ALA A 127 -9.86 -3.94 17.52
N TRP A 128 -10.06 -5.24 17.27
CA TRP A 128 -10.06 -6.24 18.34
C TRP A 128 -8.74 -6.25 19.12
N GLY A 129 -7.60 -6.18 18.45
CA GLY A 129 -6.29 -6.09 19.08
C GLY A 129 -6.14 -4.85 19.96
N ILE A 130 -6.51 -3.67 19.45
CA ILE A 130 -6.46 -2.41 20.17
C ILE A 130 -7.40 -2.45 21.40
N PHE A 131 -8.66 -2.86 21.23
CA PHE A 131 -9.60 -2.97 22.33
C PHE A 131 -9.20 -4.01 23.37
N THR A 132 -8.48 -5.06 22.96
CA THR A 132 -7.91 -6.08 23.88
C THR A 132 -6.79 -5.49 24.72
N PHE A 133 -5.98 -4.59 24.17
CA PHE A 133 -4.96 -3.88 24.95
C PHE A 133 -5.60 -3.05 26.07
N PHE A 134 -6.67 -2.33 25.78
CA PHE A 134 -7.39 -1.49 26.74
C PHE A 134 -8.45 -2.21 27.58
N ALA A 135 -8.55 -3.55 27.51
CA ALA A 135 -9.61 -4.31 28.19
C ALA A 135 -9.52 -4.25 29.72
N ASP A 136 -8.31 -4.06 30.28
CA ASP A 136 -8.08 -3.97 31.72
C ASP A 136 -8.17 -2.52 32.26
N GLU A 137 -8.39 -1.55 31.38
CA GLU A 137 -8.52 -0.14 31.73
C GLU A 137 -9.94 0.21 32.24
N PRO A 138 -10.12 1.33 32.98
CA PRO A 138 -11.44 1.77 33.42
C PRO A 138 -12.45 1.88 32.28
N ARG A 139 -13.73 1.57 32.55
CA ARG A 139 -14.80 1.54 31.54
C ARG A 139 -14.89 2.82 30.71
N LYS A 140 -14.64 3.99 31.33
CA LYS A 140 -14.64 5.29 30.64
C LYS A 140 -13.54 5.35 29.55
N MET A 141 -12.36 4.83 29.85
CA MET A 141 -11.25 4.75 28.90
C MET A 141 -11.60 3.80 27.73
N GLN A 142 -12.15 2.60 28.04
CA GLN A 142 -12.57 1.66 27.00
C GLN A 142 -13.59 2.28 26.05
N ILE A 143 -14.58 3.00 26.59
CA ILE A 143 -15.60 3.70 25.78
C ILE A 143 -14.96 4.82 24.96
N ALA A 144 -14.07 5.62 25.54
CA ALA A 144 -13.40 6.69 24.83
C ALA A 144 -12.56 6.16 23.65
N VAL A 145 -11.77 5.11 23.87
CA VAL A 145 -10.97 4.45 22.80
C VAL A 145 -11.89 3.88 21.70
N PHE A 146 -12.98 3.24 22.07
CA PHE A 146 -13.97 2.74 21.12
C PHE A 146 -14.60 3.84 20.28
N LEU A 147 -15.05 4.93 20.89
CA LEU A 147 -15.65 6.07 20.18
C LEU A 147 -14.65 6.77 19.28
N ILE A 148 -13.42 6.98 19.75
CA ILE A 148 -12.33 7.56 18.94
C ILE A 148 -12.03 6.66 17.74
N PHE A 149 -11.97 5.34 17.96
CA PHE A 149 -11.71 4.39 16.87
C PHE A 149 -12.79 4.47 15.79
N ILE A 150 -14.07 4.45 16.18
CA ILE A 150 -15.16 4.54 15.22
C ILE A 150 -15.16 5.89 14.51
N PHE A 151 -15.04 6.99 15.25
CA PHE A 151 -15.14 8.33 14.68
C PHE A 151 -14.02 8.63 13.69
N ILE A 152 -12.78 8.17 13.98
CA ILE A 152 -11.62 8.45 13.12
C ILE A 152 -11.43 7.34 12.08
N PHE A 153 -11.47 6.08 12.50
CA PHE A 153 -11.02 4.97 11.65
C PHE A 153 -12.14 4.25 10.90
N CYS A 154 -13.40 4.57 11.16
CA CYS A 154 -14.54 4.12 10.37
C CYS A 154 -15.17 5.25 9.57
N ASP A 155 -14.43 6.33 9.33
CA ASP A 155 -14.87 7.42 8.46
C ASP A 155 -15.04 6.93 7.01
N ALA A 156 -16.12 7.38 6.37
CA ALA A 156 -16.45 6.96 5.02
C ALA A 156 -15.33 7.28 4.01
N GLY A 157 -14.60 8.39 4.18
CA GLY A 157 -13.49 8.76 3.32
C GLY A 157 -12.37 7.73 3.30
N TYR A 158 -12.10 7.06 4.43
CA TYR A 158 -11.13 5.94 4.46
C TYR A 158 -11.73 4.64 3.95
N LEU A 159 -12.99 4.35 4.29
CA LEU A 159 -13.65 3.10 3.93
C LEU A 159 -13.91 2.99 2.42
N LEU A 160 -14.14 4.11 1.72
CA LEU A 160 -14.32 4.13 0.26
C LEU A 160 -13.12 3.52 -0.49
N TYR A 161 -11.90 3.68 0.05
CA TYR A 161 -10.71 3.05 -0.53
C TYR A 161 -10.79 1.53 -0.51
N PHE A 162 -11.47 0.91 0.44
CA PHE A 162 -11.56 -0.57 0.52
C PHE A 162 -12.21 -1.16 -0.73
N ASN A 163 -13.14 -0.43 -1.31
CA ASN A 163 -13.82 -0.80 -2.55
C ASN A 163 -13.09 -0.17 -3.76
N SER A 164 -11.79 -0.42 -3.87
CA SER A 164 -10.91 0.06 -4.93
C SER A 164 -9.69 -0.85 -5.11
N LEU A 165 -8.96 -0.69 -6.21
CA LEU A 165 -7.70 -1.41 -6.48
C LEU A 165 -6.45 -0.62 -6.04
N TYR A 166 -6.62 0.50 -5.35
CA TYR A 166 -5.51 1.28 -4.78
C TYR A 166 -4.71 0.52 -3.72
N GLY A 167 -3.47 0.94 -3.49
CA GLY A 167 -2.62 0.40 -2.41
C GLY A 167 -2.97 0.93 -1.01
N GLU A 168 -3.71 2.03 -0.92
CA GLU A 168 -4.10 2.72 0.30
C GLU A 168 -4.87 1.85 1.30
N PRO A 169 -5.84 1.02 0.88
CA PRO A 169 -6.51 0.11 1.80
C PRO A 169 -5.54 -0.78 2.57
N LEU A 170 -4.59 -1.39 1.84
CA LEU A 170 -3.59 -2.25 2.45
C LEU A 170 -2.67 -1.47 3.39
N GLN A 171 -2.22 -0.27 2.99
CA GLN A 171 -1.44 0.61 3.85
C GLN A 171 -2.18 0.90 5.16
N TYR A 172 -3.44 1.27 5.05
CA TYR A 172 -4.28 1.64 6.17
C TYR A 172 -4.50 0.48 7.15
N VAL A 173 -4.97 -0.67 6.67
CA VAL A 173 -5.25 -1.81 7.55
C VAL A 173 -3.99 -2.43 8.13
N SER A 174 -2.89 -2.49 7.38
CA SER A 174 -1.62 -3.01 7.89
C SER A 174 -1.01 -2.10 8.95
N LEU A 175 -1.12 -0.77 8.81
CA LEU A 175 -0.74 0.19 9.84
C LEU A 175 -1.57 -0.02 11.13
N MET A 176 -2.88 -0.20 11.02
CA MET A 176 -3.74 -0.47 12.18
C MET A 176 -3.37 -1.79 12.87
N ILE A 177 -3.05 -2.83 12.10
CA ILE A 177 -2.56 -4.11 12.63
C ILE A 177 -1.20 -3.94 13.32
N LEU A 178 -0.28 -3.16 12.75
CA LEU A 178 1.02 -2.85 13.37
C LEU A 178 0.84 -2.18 14.73
N ILE A 179 -0.03 -1.17 14.83
CA ILE A 179 -0.36 -0.50 16.09
C ILE A 179 -0.92 -1.52 17.10
N ALA A 180 -1.92 -2.31 16.68
CA ALA A 180 -2.54 -3.32 17.53
C ALA A 180 -1.52 -4.33 18.08
N LEU A 181 -0.67 -4.88 17.19
CA LEU A 181 0.36 -5.85 17.56
C LEU A 181 1.44 -5.23 18.43
N GLY A 182 1.88 -3.99 18.13
CA GLY A 182 2.85 -3.27 18.96
C GLY A 182 2.35 -3.12 20.41
N LEU A 183 1.11 -2.71 20.60
CA LEU A 183 0.45 -2.61 21.91
C LEU A 183 0.37 -3.97 22.61
N LEU A 184 -0.05 -5.02 21.90
CA LEU A 184 -0.17 -6.37 22.45
C LEU A 184 1.19 -7.02 22.77
N ILE A 185 2.26 -6.69 22.01
CA ILE A 185 3.62 -7.11 22.29
C ILE A 185 4.11 -6.44 23.57
N TYR A 186 3.90 -5.13 23.71
CA TYR A 186 4.26 -4.40 24.91
C TYR A 186 3.62 -5.00 26.17
N LYS A 187 2.33 -5.35 26.11
CA LYS A 187 1.61 -5.96 27.24
C LYS A 187 2.08 -7.39 27.56
N ARG A 188 2.28 -8.23 26.55
CA ARG A 188 2.70 -9.63 26.68
C ARG A 188 3.55 -10.06 25.48
N PRO A 189 4.88 -9.88 25.54
CA PRO A 189 5.78 -10.16 24.43
C PRO A 189 5.91 -11.67 24.18
N THR A 190 5.60 -12.08 22.93
CA THR A 190 5.75 -13.46 22.45
C THR A 190 6.26 -13.47 21.01
N ILE A 191 7.04 -14.47 20.64
CA ILE A 191 7.61 -14.60 19.29
C ILE A 191 6.51 -14.63 18.19
N PRO A 192 5.39 -15.38 18.34
CA PRO A 192 4.34 -15.34 17.31
C PRO A 192 3.79 -13.94 17.05
N LYS A 193 3.55 -13.13 18.09
CA LYS A 193 3.09 -11.75 17.88
C LYS A 193 4.12 -10.90 17.17
N ILE A 194 5.41 -11.09 17.49
CA ILE A 194 6.52 -10.38 16.83
C ILE A 194 6.61 -10.79 15.36
N ALA A 195 6.48 -12.09 15.05
CA ALA A 195 6.44 -12.57 13.69
C ALA A 195 5.25 -11.96 12.91
N CYS A 196 4.04 -11.96 13.51
CA CYS A 196 2.87 -11.29 12.91
C CYS A 196 3.09 -9.79 12.71
N PHE A 197 3.78 -9.10 13.63
CA PHE A 197 4.14 -7.69 13.49
C PHE A 197 5.01 -7.46 12.24
N PHE A 198 6.02 -8.28 12.02
CA PHE A 198 6.88 -8.15 10.84
C PHE A 198 6.20 -8.57 9.54
N VAL A 199 5.27 -9.52 9.58
CA VAL A 199 4.39 -9.80 8.43
C VAL A 199 3.54 -8.57 8.10
N ALA A 200 2.90 -7.95 9.09
CA ALA A 200 2.13 -6.71 8.87
C ALA A 200 3.02 -5.57 8.36
N LEU A 201 4.26 -5.48 8.85
CA LEU A 201 5.24 -4.49 8.38
C LEU A 201 5.63 -4.70 6.91
N TYR A 202 5.76 -5.94 6.47
CA TYR A 202 5.99 -6.27 5.06
C TYR A 202 4.81 -5.86 4.17
N PHE A 203 3.57 -6.10 4.61
CA PHE A 203 2.38 -5.63 3.91
C PHE A 203 2.31 -4.10 3.86
N PHE A 204 2.64 -3.43 4.96
CA PHE A 204 2.72 -1.97 5.02
C PHE A 204 3.78 -1.42 4.08
N ALA A 205 5.00 -1.97 4.11
CA ALA A 205 6.10 -1.56 3.24
C ALA A 205 5.75 -1.67 1.76
N GLY A 206 5.13 -2.79 1.38
CA GLY A 206 4.83 -3.11 0.00
C GLY A 206 3.50 -2.56 -0.53
N SER A 207 2.69 -1.92 0.32
CA SER A 207 1.45 -1.28 -0.13
C SER A 207 1.71 -0.06 -1.00
N LYS A 208 2.77 0.69 -0.66
CA LYS A 208 3.27 1.83 -1.45
C LYS A 208 4.79 1.95 -1.29
N LEU A 209 5.46 2.31 -2.37
CA LEU A 209 6.91 2.52 -2.37
C LEU A 209 7.38 3.54 -1.32
N ALA A 210 6.59 4.59 -1.10
CA ALA A 210 6.86 5.62 -0.10
C ALA A 210 6.92 5.08 1.36
N ASN A 211 6.37 3.89 1.63
CA ASN A 211 6.37 3.28 2.97
C ASN A 211 7.66 2.52 3.31
N VAL A 212 8.50 2.22 2.31
CA VAL A 212 9.75 1.47 2.52
C VAL A 212 10.68 2.15 3.53
N PRO A 213 10.99 3.45 3.42
CA PRO A 213 11.84 4.15 4.41
C PRO A 213 11.27 4.09 5.83
N TYR A 214 9.96 4.29 5.99
CA TYR A 214 9.30 4.19 7.30
C TYR A 214 9.40 2.77 7.87
N SER A 215 9.28 1.76 7.02
CA SER A 215 9.39 0.35 7.43
C SER A 215 10.79 -0.01 7.91
N VAL A 216 11.84 0.58 7.36
CA VAL A 216 13.20 0.46 7.86
C VAL A 216 13.32 1.05 9.27
N ILE A 217 12.81 2.26 9.47
CA ILE A 217 12.80 2.93 10.79
C ILE A 217 12.05 2.07 11.82
N VAL A 218 10.86 1.59 11.47
CA VAL A 218 10.05 0.73 12.35
C VAL A 218 10.77 -0.58 12.66
N SER A 219 11.50 -1.18 11.70
CA SER A 219 12.31 -2.38 11.92
C SER A 219 13.43 -2.14 12.94
N VAL A 220 14.12 -1.01 12.85
CA VAL A 220 15.16 -0.61 13.82
C VAL A 220 14.55 -0.40 15.21
N LEU A 221 13.44 0.32 15.31
CA LEU A 221 12.74 0.51 16.58
C LEU A 221 12.24 -0.80 17.18
N ALA A 222 11.83 -1.75 16.36
CA ALA A 222 11.36 -3.07 16.80
C ALA A 222 12.48 -3.94 17.41
N LEU A 223 13.76 -3.60 17.23
CA LEU A 223 14.86 -4.21 18.02
C LEU A 223 14.66 -4.01 19.52
N SER A 224 13.97 -2.95 19.94
CA SER A 224 13.61 -2.73 21.35
C SER A 224 12.77 -3.84 21.96
N PHE A 225 12.01 -4.58 21.14
CA PHE A 225 11.23 -5.73 21.59
C PHE A 225 12.11 -6.79 22.26
N ALA A 226 13.39 -6.92 21.89
CA ALA A 226 14.32 -7.84 22.50
C ALA A 226 14.55 -7.58 24.00
N TYR A 227 14.24 -6.38 24.48
CA TYR A 227 14.39 -5.99 25.89
C TYR A 227 13.13 -6.19 26.72
N LEU A 228 11.97 -6.43 26.07
CA LEU A 228 10.69 -6.61 26.77
C LEU A 228 10.60 -7.91 27.58
N ARG A 229 11.43 -8.90 27.25
CA ARG A 229 11.47 -10.18 27.96
C ARG A 229 12.90 -10.68 28.12
N LYS A 230 13.21 -11.21 29.32
CA LYS A 230 14.49 -11.87 29.58
C LYS A 230 14.53 -13.26 28.92
N GLY A 231 15.69 -13.64 28.39
CA GLY A 231 15.93 -14.96 27.82
C GLY A 231 16.66 -14.89 26.48
N LYS A 232 17.72 -15.72 26.34
CA LYS A 232 18.57 -15.74 25.13
C LYS A 232 17.78 -16.15 23.89
N LEU A 233 16.98 -17.21 24.00
CA LEU A 233 16.17 -17.72 22.88
C LEU A 233 15.14 -16.70 22.40
N TYR A 234 14.53 -15.96 23.32
CA TYR A 234 13.59 -14.90 22.95
C TYR A 234 14.28 -13.78 22.16
N ARG A 235 15.45 -13.30 22.63
CA ARG A 235 16.22 -12.25 21.94
C ARG A 235 16.70 -12.71 20.56
N ILE A 236 17.14 -13.95 20.43
CA ILE A 236 17.50 -14.56 19.14
C ILE A 236 16.28 -14.60 18.22
N GLY A 237 15.12 -15.00 18.72
CA GLY A 237 13.88 -15.02 17.91
C GLY A 237 13.48 -13.63 17.40
N VAL A 238 13.60 -12.58 18.23
CA VAL A 238 13.37 -11.19 17.80
C VAL A 238 14.36 -10.81 16.69
N LEU A 239 15.65 -11.08 16.88
CA LEU A 239 16.68 -10.76 15.90
C LEU A 239 16.44 -11.46 14.57
N ILE A 240 16.06 -12.75 14.59
CA ILE A 240 15.71 -13.50 13.38
C ILE A 240 14.54 -12.81 12.65
N CYS A 241 13.48 -12.43 13.38
CA CYS A 241 12.34 -11.74 12.77
C CYS A 241 12.75 -10.40 12.11
N VAL A 242 13.61 -9.63 12.78
CA VAL A 242 14.14 -8.35 12.22
C VAL A 242 14.96 -8.60 10.96
N ILE A 243 15.86 -9.58 10.97
CA ILE A 243 16.70 -9.92 9.81
C ILE A 243 15.82 -10.38 8.64
N LEU A 244 14.87 -11.28 8.88
CA LEU A 244 13.96 -11.75 7.82
C LEU A 244 13.15 -10.60 7.24
N ALA A 245 12.62 -9.71 8.08
CA ALA A 245 11.90 -8.52 7.61
C ALA A 245 12.80 -7.61 6.77
N ALA A 246 14.03 -7.35 7.22
CA ALA A 246 14.98 -6.55 6.46
C ALA A 246 15.29 -7.15 5.08
N VAL A 247 15.50 -8.46 5.00
CA VAL A 247 15.70 -9.17 3.73
C VAL A 247 14.46 -9.04 2.84
N CYS A 248 13.25 -9.29 3.37
CA CYS A 248 12.02 -9.19 2.59
C CYS A 248 11.77 -7.76 2.08
N ILE A 249 11.98 -6.73 2.92
CA ILE A 249 11.80 -5.32 2.54
C ILE A 249 12.87 -4.90 1.51
N THR A 250 14.11 -5.36 1.66
CA THR A 250 15.16 -5.10 0.67
C THR A 250 14.83 -5.74 -0.67
N ASN A 251 14.42 -7.01 -0.69
CA ASN A 251 14.00 -7.68 -1.92
C ASN A 251 12.83 -6.96 -2.60
N LEU A 252 11.87 -6.51 -1.80
CA LEU A 252 10.74 -5.72 -2.29
C LEU A 252 11.22 -4.41 -2.95
N TYR A 253 12.16 -3.70 -2.33
CA TYR A 253 12.73 -2.48 -2.89
C TYR A 253 13.52 -2.74 -4.18
N MET A 254 14.28 -3.82 -4.23
CA MET A 254 15.07 -4.21 -5.40
C MET A 254 14.22 -4.73 -6.57
N SER A 255 12.97 -5.12 -6.33
CA SER A 255 12.03 -5.54 -7.38
C SER A 255 11.29 -4.39 -8.03
N ILE A 256 11.58 -3.14 -7.65
CA ILE A 256 10.93 -1.96 -8.22
C ILE A 256 11.50 -1.72 -9.61
N PRO A 257 10.65 -1.61 -10.64
CA PRO A 257 11.09 -1.31 -11.99
C PRO A 257 11.86 0.02 -12.09
N SER A 258 12.84 0.08 -12.98
CA SER A 258 13.67 1.27 -13.17
C SER A 258 12.85 2.49 -13.57
N TRP A 259 11.83 2.32 -14.43
CA TRP A 259 10.96 3.42 -14.85
C TRP A 259 10.23 4.09 -13.66
N MET A 260 9.79 3.33 -12.64
CA MET A 260 9.19 3.91 -11.43
C MET A 260 10.21 4.73 -10.61
N HIS A 261 11.48 4.36 -10.66
CA HIS A 261 12.55 5.16 -10.05
C HIS A 261 12.77 6.46 -10.81
N TYR A 262 12.71 6.42 -12.13
CA TYR A 262 12.83 7.62 -12.98
C TYR A 262 11.68 8.58 -12.73
N ASP A 263 10.44 8.12 -12.81
CA ASP A 263 9.25 8.92 -12.54
C ASP A 263 9.29 9.58 -11.16
N THR A 264 9.59 8.78 -10.13
CA THR A 264 9.64 9.31 -8.75
C THR A 264 10.79 10.31 -8.56
N THR A 265 11.92 10.13 -9.24
CA THR A 265 13.05 11.07 -9.18
C THR A 265 12.70 12.37 -9.89
N TYR A 266 12.13 12.28 -11.10
CA TYR A 266 11.65 13.43 -11.85
C TYR A 266 10.63 14.26 -11.05
N GLN A 267 9.59 13.60 -10.53
CA GLN A 267 8.57 14.22 -9.68
C GLN A 267 9.16 14.91 -8.46
N SER A 268 10.12 14.26 -7.80
CA SER A 268 10.74 14.79 -6.58
C SER A 268 11.54 16.07 -6.83
N VAL A 269 12.05 16.25 -8.04
CA VAL A 269 12.82 17.42 -8.44
C VAL A 269 11.93 18.48 -9.06
N PHE A 270 11.40 18.24 -10.25
CA PHE A 270 10.76 19.29 -11.07
C PHE A 270 9.35 19.66 -10.58
N PHE A 271 8.61 18.72 -10.01
CA PHE A 271 7.29 18.93 -9.43
C PHE A 271 7.28 19.00 -7.89
N GLY A 272 8.45 18.80 -7.26
CA GLY A 272 8.65 18.87 -5.82
C GLY A 272 9.64 19.98 -5.43
N ALA A 273 10.93 19.67 -5.39
CA ALA A 273 11.96 20.51 -4.80
C ALA A 273 12.08 21.91 -5.43
N VAL A 274 11.88 22.01 -6.75
CA VAL A 274 11.99 23.30 -7.48
C VAL A 274 10.63 23.85 -7.91
N LYS A 275 9.53 23.17 -7.60
CA LYS A 275 8.18 23.65 -7.89
C LYS A 275 7.93 24.98 -7.17
N GLU A 276 7.40 25.96 -7.92
CA GLU A 276 7.05 27.29 -7.41
C GLU A 276 8.22 28.00 -6.67
N SER A 277 9.47 27.61 -6.99
CA SER A 277 10.65 28.22 -6.40
C SER A 277 10.80 29.68 -6.88
N GLU A 278 11.16 30.58 -5.97
CA GLU A 278 11.53 31.97 -6.30
C GLU A 278 12.93 32.07 -6.97
N THR A 279 13.75 31.02 -6.83
CA THR A 279 15.12 30.98 -7.36
C THR A 279 15.43 29.61 -7.97
N PRO A 280 14.70 29.17 -9.00
CA PRO A 280 14.81 27.80 -9.51
C PRO A 280 16.19 27.48 -10.08
N GLU A 281 16.91 28.45 -10.66
CA GLU A 281 18.27 28.28 -11.16
C GLU A 281 19.24 27.89 -10.03
N LYS A 282 19.13 28.56 -8.88
CA LYS A 282 19.97 28.26 -7.70
C LYS A 282 19.65 26.90 -7.13
N ASP A 283 18.39 26.52 -7.12
CA ASP A 283 17.93 25.25 -6.58
C ASP A 283 18.35 24.08 -7.47
N LEU A 284 18.22 24.19 -8.79
CA LEU A 284 18.76 23.21 -9.73
C LEU A 284 20.27 23.02 -9.54
N LYS A 285 21.02 24.12 -9.42
CA LYS A 285 22.46 24.07 -9.18
C LYS A 285 22.82 23.40 -7.85
N GLN A 286 22.03 23.62 -6.78
CA GLN A 286 22.22 22.94 -5.48
C GLN A 286 21.95 21.45 -5.58
N LEU A 287 21.03 21.03 -6.45
CA LEU A 287 20.73 19.63 -6.76
C LEU A 287 21.78 19.00 -7.70
N GLY A 288 22.69 19.80 -8.27
CA GLY A 288 23.70 19.34 -9.24
C GLY A 288 23.17 19.22 -10.67
N ILE A 289 22.04 19.87 -10.97
CA ILE A 289 21.36 19.83 -12.28
C ILE A 289 21.71 21.10 -13.06
N ASP A 290 21.92 20.93 -14.37
CA ASP A 290 22.25 22.04 -15.29
C ASP A 290 21.05 22.98 -15.47
N GLU A 291 21.34 24.30 -15.55
CA GLU A 291 20.32 25.35 -15.78
C GLU A 291 19.56 25.19 -17.11
N LYS A 292 20.11 24.46 -18.08
CA LYS A 292 19.41 24.16 -19.36
C LYS A 292 18.07 23.45 -19.13
N TYR A 293 17.91 22.75 -18.01
CA TYR A 293 16.67 22.04 -17.62
C TYR A 293 15.66 22.92 -16.86
N LEU A 294 15.92 24.21 -16.72
CA LEU A 294 14.99 25.17 -16.13
C LEU A 294 13.56 25.13 -16.74
N PRO A 295 13.38 24.94 -18.06
CA PRO A 295 12.04 24.82 -18.64
C PRO A 295 11.20 23.67 -18.11
N LEU A 296 11.80 22.63 -17.49
CA LEU A 296 11.09 21.50 -16.88
C LEU A 296 10.50 21.81 -15.50
N VAL A 297 10.83 22.94 -14.90
CA VAL A 297 10.27 23.36 -13.59
C VAL A 297 8.75 23.44 -13.68
N ASN A 298 8.06 22.88 -12.68
CA ASN A 298 6.60 22.75 -12.61
C ASN A 298 5.99 21.68 -13.54
N THR A 299 6.78 20.97 -14.33
CA THR A 299 6.29 19.80 -15.09
C THR A 299 6.26 18.55 -14.22
N HIS A 300 5.44 17.57 -14.58
CA HIS A 300 5.33 16.30 -13.86
C HIS A 300 5.67 15.10 -14.77
N ALA A 301 6.03 13.95 -14.18
CA ALA A 301 6.50 12.77 -14.89
C ALA A 301 5.42 12.03 -15.72
N TYR A 302 4.20 12.52 -15.75
CA TYR A 302 3.05 11.88 -16.43
C TYR A 302 2.44 12.77 -17.52
N MET A 303 3.24 13.67 -18.10
CA MET A 303 2.86 14.41 -19.29
C MET A 303 3.04 13.52 -20.52
N ASP A 304 2.28 13.77 -21.56
CA ASP A 304 2.51 13.10 -22.85
C ASP A 304 3.87 13.54 -23.45
N ASP A 305 4.58 12.63 -24.11
CA ASP A 305 5.95 12.86 -24.60
C ASP A 305 6.12 14.16 -25.41
N GLY A 306 5.10 14.56 -26.14
CA GLY A 306 5.10 15.80 -26.91
C GLY A 306 4.81 17.10 -26.12
N GLU A 307 4.46 17.01 -24.85
CA GLU A 307 4.11 18.15 -23.99
C GLU A 307 5.30 18.68 -23.18
N TYR A 308 6.38 17.92 -23.10
CA TYR A 308 7.57 18.37 -22.37
C TYR A 308 8.27 19.50 -23.14
N PRO A 309 8.66 20.60 -22.45
CA PRO A 309 9.43 21.68 -23.06
C PRO A 309 10.80 21.24 -23.59
N ILE A 310 11.33 20.15 -23.09
CA ILE A 310 12.59 19.50 -23.48
C ILE A 310 12.32 18.02 -23.59
N ASP A 311 12.86 17.36 -24.60
CA ASP A 311 12.74 15.92 -24.77
C ASP A 311 13.52 15.19 -23.66
N ILE A 312 12.77 14.57 -22.76
CA ILE A 312 13.30 13.84 -21.59
C ILE A 312 13.67 12.38 -21.92
N THR A 313 13.42 11.91 -23.15
CA THR A 313 13.72 10.54 -23.60
C THR A 313 15.13 10.38 -24.14
N THR A 314 15.89 11.47 -24.23
CA THR A 314 17.23 11.49 -24.83
C THR A 314 18.29 10.89 -23.91
N ASP A 315 19.32 10.28 -24.50
CA ASP A 315 20.51 9.79 -23.77
C ASP A 315 21.21 10.93 -23.00
N GLU A 316 21.16 12.14 -23.53
CA GLU A 316 21.71 13.34 -22.87
C GLU A 316 20.97 13.62 -21.56
N PHE A 317 19.63 13.58 -21.56
CA PHE A 317 18.84 13.79 -20.34
C PHE A 317 19.07 12.66 -19.33
N GLN A 318 19.13 11.42 -19.80
CA GLN A 318 19.46 10.26 -18.96
C GLN A 318 20.79 10.50 -18.22
N HIS A 319 21.85 10.87 -18.96
CA HIS A 319 23.18 11.06 -18.40
C HIS A 319 23.29 12.30 -17.48
N ASP A 320 22.68 13.40 -17.88
CA ASP A 320 22.80 14.68 -17.17
C ASP A 320 21.89 14.79 -15.96
N PHE A 321 20.77 14.06 -15.96
CA PHE A 321 19.79 14.10 -14.88
C PHE A 321 19.74 12.79 -14.09
N TYR A 322 19.27 11.68 -14.68
CA TYR A 322 19.03 10.45 -13.90
C TYR A 322 20.29 9.80 -13.36
N ASP A 323 21.40 9.86 -14.09
CA ASP A 323 22.67 9.29 -13.63
C ASP A 323 23.36 10.15 -12.56
N ARG A 324 23.03 11.44 -12.48
CA ARG A 324 23.68 12.39 -11.54
C ARG A 324 22.86 12.60 -10.28
N ILE A 325 21.54 12.64 -10.38
CA ILE A 325 20.68 12.90 -9.22
C ILE A 325 20.45 11.64 -8.40
N SER A 326 20.68 11.70 -7.11
CA SER A 326 20.29 10.64 -6.20
C SER A 326 19.16 11.09 -5.28
N LYS A 327 18.37 10.13 -4.76
CA LYS A 327 17.35 10.41 -3.74
C LYS A 327 17.94 11.10 -2.51
N ALA A 328 19.21 10.82 -2.20
CA ALA A 328 19.92 11.49 -1.11
C ALA A 328 20.10 13.00 -1.38
N ASN A 329 20.40 13.41 -2.63
CA ASN A 329 20.51 14.82 -3.00
C ASN A 329 19.21 15.57 -2.71
N VAL A 330 18.06 14.95 -3.09
CA VAL A 330 16.73 15.53 -2.85
C VAL A 330 16.43 15.62 -1.36
N VAL A 331 16.72 14.58 -0.58
CA VAL A 331 16.55 14.59 0.89
C VAL A 331 17.42 15.69 1.53
N PHE A 332 18.69 15.79 1.15
CA PHE A 332 19.58 16.85 1.66
C PHE A 332 19.12 18.25 1.24
N PHE A 333 18.55 18.39 0.06
CA PHE A 333 17.96 19.66 -0.36
C PHE A 333 16.82 20.06 0.60
N TYR A 334 15.84 19.19 0.86
CA TYR A 334 14.75 19.49 1.81
C TYR A 334 15.23 19.71 3.24
N LEU A 335 16.27 19.01 3.70
CA LEU A 335 16.87 19.25 5.02
C LEU A 335 17.49 20.66 5.14
N ARG A 336 17.97 21.23 4.03
CA ARG A 336 18.51 22.61 3.97
C ARG A 336 17.41 23.66 3.78
N HIS A 337 16.26 23.23 3.25
CA HIS A 337 15.12 24.09 2.94
C HIS A 337 13.84 23.58 3.63
N PRO A 338 13.76 23.55 4.97
CA PRO A 338 12.67 22.88 5.71
C PRO A 338 11.30 23.56 5.56
N VAL A 339 11.23 24.72 4.90
CA VAL A 339 10.00 25.49 4.68
C VAL A 339 9.45 25.26 3.27
N ARG A 340 10.14 24.49 2.45
CA ARG A 340 9.72 24.09 1.10
C ARG A 340 9.06 22.75 1.06
#